data_12b941cbbcf1bd33fdd8c2eec4e4d711
#
_entry.id   12b941cbbcf1bd33fdd8c2eec4e4d711
#
_cell.length_a   1.000
_cell.length_b   1.000
_cell.length_c   1.000
_cell.angle_alpha   90.00
_cell.angle_beta   90.00
_cell.angle_gamma   90.00
#
_symmetry.space_group_name_H-M   'P 1'
#
loop_
_entity.id
_entity.type
_entity.pdbx_description
1 polymer ?
#
loop_
_entity_poly.entity_id
_entity_poly.type
_entity_poly.pdbx_seq_one_letter_code
_entity_poly.pdbx_strand_id
1 'polypeptide(L)'
;MKRVALVTLVVDDYDEAIRFYTEALGFRLAEDTPRPDGSRWVVVEPSTDGHGTGLLLAQAKDEAQRGRVGDQTGGRVGFFLHTDDFARDHARMTAAGVTFLEEPRHETYGSVVVFQDLYGNRWDLLQPAVPDPRPAAPDESAQ
;
A
#
# COMPACT_ATOMS: atom_id res chain seq x y z
N MET A 1 20.67 4.61 -14.48
CA MET A 1 19.41 4.99 -13.86
C MET A 1 19.13 4.14 -12.61
N LYS A 2 18.59 4.74 -11.59
CA LYS A 2 18.27 4.04 -10.33
C LYS A 2 16.79 4.18 -10.01
N ARG A 3 16.23 3.17 -9.33
CA ARG A 3 14.87 3.25 -8.76
C ARG A 3 14.82 2.40 -7.50
N VAL A 4 13.92 2.75 -6.58
CA VAL A 4 13.63 1.87 -5.45
C VAL A 4 12.68 0.79 -5.95
N ALA A 5 13.18 -0.44 -6.06
CA ALA A 5 12.40 -1.54 -6.65
C ALA A 5 11.41 -2.13 -5.67
N LEU A 6 11.84 -2.31 -4.42
CA LEU A 6 11.04 -2.94 -3.36
C LEU A 6 11.21 -2.21 -2.06
N VAL A 7 10.16 -2.20 -1.26
CA VAL A 7 10.16 -1.78 0.13
C VAL A 7 9.56 -2.93 0.94
N THR A 8 10.17 -3.28 2.06
CA THR A 8 9.67 -4.35 2.93
C THR A 8 8.52 -3.86 3.80
N LEU A 9 7.45 -4.62 3.83
CA LEU A 9 6.34 -4.42 4.73
C LEU A 9 6.19 -5.68 5.59
N VAL A 10 6.33 -5.52 6.91
CA VAL A 10 6.22 -6.65 7.83
C VAL A 10 4.75 -6.98 8.03
N VAL A 11 4.41 -8.27 7.92
CA VAL A 11 3.03 -8.77 8.03
C VAL A 11 2.97 -9.94 9.00
N ASP A 12 1.78 -10.26 9.50
CA ASP A 12 1.59 -11.43 10.37
C ASP A 12 1.48 -12.72 9.56
N ASP A 13 0.81 -12.67 8.42
CA ASP A 13 0.51 -13.87 7.63
C ASP A 13 0.57 -13.53 6.15
N TYR A 14 1.30 -14.36 5.38
CA TYR A 14 1.46 -14.11 3.95
C TYR A 14 0.13 -14.13 3.19
N ASP A 15 -0.67 -15.18 3.39
CA ASP A 15 -1.89 -15.37 2.59
C ASP A 15 -2.94 -14.32 2.90
N GLU A 16 -3.07 -13.96 4.16
CA GLU A 16 -3.97 -12.91 4.61
C GLU A 16 -3.59 -11.56 4.01
N ALA A 17 -2.29 -11.24 4.04
CA ALA A 17 -1.78 -10.00 3.46
C ALA A 17 -1.95 -9.97 1.93
N ILE A 18 -1.64 -11.08 1.26
CA ILE A 18 -1.85 -11.20 -0.19
C ILE A 18 -3.31 -10.92 -0.54
N ARG A 19 -4.23 -11.53 0.19
CA ARG A 19 -5.66 -11.35 -0.06
C ARG A 19 -6.07 -9.90 0.09
N PHE A 20 -5.61 -9.24 1.15
CA PHE A 20 -5.95 -7.84 1.36
C PHE A 20 -5.44 -6.96 0.21
N TYR A 21 -4.15 -7.07 -0.10
CA TYR A 21 -3.55 -6.20 -1.11
C TYR A 21 -4.09 -6.47 -2.51
N THR A 22 -4.40 -7.72 -2.84
CA THR A 22 -4.92 -8.03 -4.18
C THR A 22 -6.43 -7.78 -4.29
N GLU A 23 -7.21 -8.20 -3.30
CA GLU A 23 -8.67 -8.10 -3.38
C GLU A 23 -9.20 -6.74 -2.97
N ALA A 24 -8.71 -6.19 -1.86
CA ALA A 24 -9.21 -4.90 -1.36
C ALA A 24 -8.57 -3.72 -2.07
N LEU A 25 -7.25 -3.74 -2.29
CA LEU A 25 -6.55 -2.63 -2.91
C LEU A 25 -6.33 -2.79 -4.41
N GLY A 26 -6.57 -3.96 -4.96
CA GLY A 26 -6.43 -4.19 -6.40
C GLY A 26 -4.99 -4.31 -6.89
N PHE A 27 -4.05 -4.60 -5.99
CA PHE A 27 -2.66 -4.83 -6.36
C PHE A 27 -2.51 -6.15 -7.11
N ARG A 28 -1.43 -6.27 -7.86
CA ARG A 28 -1.06 -7.50 -8.55
C ARG A 28 -0.10 -8.31 -7.68
N LEU A 29 -0.33 -9.62 -7.56
CA LEU A 29 0.66 -10.53 -6.97
C LEU A 29 1.73 -10.77 -8.02
N ALA A 30 2.90 -10.15 -7.85
CA ALA A 30 3.98 -10.23 -8.82
C ALA A 30 4.83 -11.47 -8.64
N GLU A 31 5.01 -11.92 -7.40
CA GLU A 31 5.82 -13.09 -7.10
C GLU A 31 5.38 -13.72 -5.79
N ASP A 32 5.41 -15.05 -5.72
CA ASP A 32 5.18 -15.81 -4.50
C ASP A 32 5.99 -17.10 -4.61
N THR A 33 7.22 -17.06 -4.10
CA THR A 33 8.18 -18.15 -4.24
C THR A 33 8.56 -18.69 -2.87
N PRO A 34 8.29 -19.98 -2.59
CA PRO A 34 8.72 -20.58 -1.33
C PRO A 34 10.25 -20.70 -1.30
N ARG A 35 10.80 -20.58 -0.09
CA ARG A 35 12.24 -20.69 0.15
C ARG A 35 12.54 -21.91 1.00
N PRO A 36 13.78 -22.44 0.93
CA PRO A 36 14.15 -23.64 1.69
C PRO A 36 13.99 -23.51 3.20
N ASP A 37 14.08 -22.30 3.75
CA ASP A 37 13.96 -22.06 5.20
C ASP A 37 12.50 -21.96 5.67
N GLY A 38 11.54 -22.17 4.78
CA GLY A 38 10.12 -22.08 5.11
C GLY A 38 9.52 -20.69 4.93
N SER A 39 10.34 -19.68 4.66
CA SER A 39 9.83 -18.34 4.31
C SER A 39 9.37 -18.31 2.85
N ARG A 40 8.74 -17.21 2.47
CA ARG A 40 8.28 -16.99 1.11
C ARG A 40 8.75 -15.63 0.63
N TRP A 41 9.06 -15.55 -0.66
CA TRP A 41 9.37 -14.28 -1.30
C TRP A 41 8.11 -13.79 -1.99
N VAL A 42 7.42 -12.88 -1.34
CA VAL A 42 6.10 -12.43 -1.79
C VAL A 42 6.17 -10.96 -2.15
N VAL A 43 5.84 -10.64 -3.40
CA VAL A 43 5.85 -9.26 -3.89
C VAL A 43 4.48 -8.92 -4.44
N VAL A 44 3.92 -7.81 -3.99
CA VAL A 44 2.71 -7.21 -4.56
C VAL A 44 3.06 -5.86 -5.16
N GLU A 45 2.41 -5.52 -6.26
CA GLU A 45 2.64 -4.27 -7.00
C GLU A 45 1.34 -3.52 -7.20
N PRO A 46 1.35 -2.19 -7.06
CA PRO A 46 0.11 -1.42 -7.15
C PRO A 46 -0.53 -1.39 -8.53
N SER A 47 0.26 -1.59 -9.60
CA SER A 47 -0.28 -1.60 -10.95
C SER A 47 0.09 -2.87 -11.69
N THR A 48 -0.68 -3.17 -12.75
CA THR A 48 -0.51 -4.39 -13.54
C THR A 48 0.54 -4.25 -14.64
N ASP A 49 1.07 -3.06 -14.86
CA ASP A 49 2.03 -2.79 -15.93
C ASP A 49 3.49 -3.00 -15.51
N GLY A 50 3.74 -3.39 -14.26
CA GLY A 50 5.08 -3.60 -13.74
C GLY A 50 5.86 -2.33 -13.42
N HIS A 51 5.22 -1.18 -13.49
CA HIS A 51 5.82 0.10 -13.13
C HIS A 51 5.50 0.45 -11.68
N GLY A 52 6.39 1.17 -11.07
CA GLY A 52 6.27 1.59 -9.69
C GLY A 52 7.01 0.67 -8.74
N THR A 53 7.05 1.08 -7.47
CA THR A 53 7.75 0.34 -6.42
C THR A 53 6.85 -0.74 -5.86
N GLY A 54 7.37 -1.98 -5.78
CA GLY A 54 6.65 -3.08 -5.18
C GLY A 54 6.82 -3.15 -3.68
N LEU A 55 5.96 -3.91 -3.02
CA LEU A 55 6.07 -4.22 -1.62
C LEU A 55 6.48 -5.68 -1.46
N LEU A 56 7.55 -5.91 -0.69
CA LEU A 56 7.94 -7.24 -0.25
C LEU A 56 7.17 -7.51 1.06
N LEU A 57 6.24 -8.45 1.02
CA LEU A 57 5.49 -8.84 2.21
C LEU A 57 6.33 -9.84 3.00
N ALA A 58 6.82 -9.44 4.16
CA ALA A 58 7.71 -10.26 4.98
C ALA A 58 7.02 -10.66 6.27
N GLN A 59 6.81 -11.95 6.47
CA GLN A 59 6.20 -12.45 7.70
C GLN A 59 7.15 -12.21 8.89
N ALA A 60 6.60 -11.64 9.95
CA ALA A 60 7.37 -11.39 11.18
C ALA A 60 7.93 -12.69 11.74
N LYS A 61 9.22 -12.71 12.05
CA LYS A 61 9.94 -13.91 12.53
C LYS A 61 10.21 -13.89 14.03
N ASP A 62 10.21 -12.71 14.63
CA ASP A 62 10.56 -12.56 16.03
C ASP A 62 9.72 -11.46 16.66
N GLU A 63 9.92 -11.25 17.96
CA GLU A 63 9.12 -10.31 18.72
C GLU A 63 9.32 -8.86 18.25
N ALA A 64 10.55 -8.49 17.89
CA ALA A 64 10.84 -7.15 17.41
C ALA A 64 10.10 -6.88 16.10
N GLN A 65 10.09 -7.83 15.18
CA GLN A 65 9.37 -7.70 13.92
C GLN A 65 7.87 -7.72 14.13
N ARG A 66 7.35 -8.58 15.02
CA ARG A 66 5.92 -8.60 15.35
C ARG A 66 5.46 -7.25 15.88
N GLY A 67 6.31 -6.56 16.63
CA GLY A 67 5.99 -5.24 17.15
C GLY A 67 5.87 -4.16 16.08
N ARG A 68 6.34 -4.44 14.86
CA ARG A 68 6.23 -3.50 13.74
C ARG A 68 5.05 -3.78 12.81
N VAL A 69 4.38 -4.91 12.98
CA VAL A 69 3.19 -5.21 12.19
C VAL A 69 2.12 -4.15 12.49
N GLY A 70 1.68 -3.43 11.47
CA GLY A 70 0.71 -2.35 11.64
C GLY A 70 1.26 -1.06 12.20
N ASP A 71 2.56 -1.01 12.51
CA ASP A 71 3.22 0.15 13.09
C ASP A 71 4.57 0.41 12.41
N GLN A 72 4.59 0.25 11.09
CA GLN A 72 5.80 0.32 10.30
C GLN A 72 6.49 1.69 10.41
N THR A 73 5.71 2.75 10.58
CA THR A 73 6.21 4.13 10.62
C THR A 73 5.96 4.84 11.95
N GLY A 74 5.53 4.11 12.97
CA GLY A 74 5.24 4.73 14.27
C GLY A 74 4.01 5.62 14.27
N GLY A 75 3.04 5.37 13.38
CA GLY A 75 1.77 6.08 13.34
C GLY A 75 1.67 7.18 12.29
N ARG A 76 2.71 7.41 11.50
CA ARG A 76 2.61 8.34 10.38
C ARG A 76 2.03 7.63 9.17
N VAL A 77 1.49 8.43 8.22
CA VAL A 77 1.21 7.91 6.88
C VAL A 77 2.54 7.48 6.27
N GLY A 78 2.66 6.19 6.00
CA GLY A 78 3.90 5.60 5.52
C GLY A 78 3.93 5.34 4.03
N PHE A 79 2.77 5.33 3.40
CA PHE A 79 2.63 4.94 2.00
C PHE A 79 1.64 5.87 1.31
N PHE A 80 1.94 6.22 0.07
CA PHE A 80 1.16 7.17 -0.72
C PHE A 80 0.79 6.47 -2.02
N LEU A 81 -0.47 6.08 -2.13
CA LEU A 81 -0.98 5.37 -3.30
C LEU A 81 -1.67 6.37 -4.22
N HIS A 82 -1.06 6.63 -5.37
CA HIS A 82 -1.66 7.47 -6.38
C HIS A 82 -2.59 6.64 -7.27
N THR A 83 -3.72 7.21 -7.62
CA THR A 83 -4.70 6.57 -8.50
C THR A 83 -5.15 7.56 -9.57
N ASP A 84 -5.58 7.02 -10.70
CA ASP A 84 -6.22 7.80 -11.76
C ASP A 84 -7.74 7.82 -11.62
N ASP A 85 -8.29 7.07 -10.66
CA ASP A 85 -9.75 7.01 -10.45
C ASP A 85 -10.06 6.81 -8.97
N PHE A 86 -10.09 7.92 -8.25
CA PHE A 86 -10.33 7.92 -6.80
C PHE A 86 -11.69 7.30 -6.45
N ALA A 87 -12.73 7.66 -7.19
CA ALA A 87 -14.08 7.19 -6.89
C ALA A 87 -14.19 5.67 -7.03
N ARG A 88 -13.60 5.10 -8.08
CA ARG A 88 -13.58 3.66 -8.31
C ARG A 88 -12.87 2.93 -7.16
N ASP A 89 -11.67 3.41 -6.82
CA ASP A 89 -10.87 2.73 -5.80
C ASP A 89 -11.46 2.90 -4.41
N HIS A 90 -11.97 4.07 -4.10
CA HIS A 90 -12.64 4.30 -2.81
C HIS A 90 -13.86 3.39 -2.66
N ALA A 91 -14.67 3.26 -3.72
CA ALA A 91 -15.84 2.39 -3.70
C ALA A 91 -15.45 0.91 -3.52
N ARG A 92 -14.41 0.47 -4.22
CA ARG A 92 -13.89 -0.90 -4.09
C ARG A 92 -13.42 -1.18 -2.67
N MET A 93 -12.66 -0.27 -2.11
CA MET A 93 -12.12 -0.41 -0.76
C MET A 93 -13.23 -0.38 0.29
N THR A 94 -14.22 0.49 0.11
CA THR A 94 -15.40 0.54 1.00
C THR A 94 -16.14 -0.79 0.97
N ALA A 95 -16.38 -1.35 -0.21
CA ALA A 95 -17.08 -2.62 -0.37
C ALA A 95 -16.29 -3.78 0.28
N ALA A 96 -14.96 -3.68 0.29
CA ALA A 96 -14.09 -4.69 0.89
C ALA A 96 -13.92 -4.52 2.41
N GLY A 97 -14.52 -3.49 3.00
CA GLY A 97 -14.46 -3.26 4.43
C GLY A 97 -13.20 -2.58 4.91
N VAL A 98 -12.47 -1.88 4.04
CA VAL A 98 -11.26 -1.15 4.42
C VAL A 98 -11.62 -0.05 5.42
N THR A 99 -10.79 0.11 6.44
CA THR A 99 -10.98 1.16 7.45
C THR A 99 -10.43 2.48 6.94
N PHE A 100 -11.32 3.47 6.80
CA PHE A 100 -10.94 4.85 6.51
C PHE A 100 -10.88 5.65 7.80
N LEU A 101 -9.89 6.51 7.95
CA LEU A 101 -9.70 7.32 9.15
C LEU A 101 -10.34 8.69 9.05
N GLU A 102 -10.90 9.03 7.90
CA GLU A 102 -11.52 10.32 7.64
C GLU A 102 -12.47 10.19 6.45
N GLU A 103 -13.29 11.22 6.24
CA GLU A 103 -14.03 11.36 5.00
C GLU A 103 -13.08 11.87 3.90
N PRO A 104 -13.34 11.54 2.63
CA PRO A 104 -12.53 12.06 1.53
C PRO A 104 -12.45 13.59 1.56
N ARG A 105 -11.25 14.10 1.31
CA ARG A 105 -10.99 15.54 1.21
C ARG A 105 -10.70 15.89 -0.24
N HIS A 106 -11.27 17.00 -0.69
CA HIS A 106 -11.04 17.51 -2.06
C HIS A 106 -10.24 18.80 -1.92
N GLU A 107 -8.94 18.67 -2.12
CA GLU A 107 -7.98 19.74 -1.95
C GLU A 107 -7.56 20.29 -3.30
N THR A 108 -6.80 21.41 -3.30
CA THR A 108 -6.30 21.98 -4.55
C THR A 108 -5.36 21.03 -5.29
N TYR A 109 -4.64 20.20 -4.56
CA TYR A 109 -3.70 19.24 -5.14
C TYR A 109 -4.35 17.92 -5.57
N GLY A 110 -5.60 17.67 -5.19
CA GLY A 110 -6.30 16.45 -5.57
C GLY A 110 -7.29 15.96 -4.53
N SER A 111 -7.84 14.79 -4.79
CA SER A 111 -8.73 14.10 -3.86
C SER A 111 -7.92 13.11 -3.05
N VAL A 112 -8.12 13.11 -1.73
CA VAL A 112 -7.30 12.30 -0.83
C VAL A 112 -8.13 11.75 0.32
N VAL A 113 -7.76 10.55 0.78
CA VAL A 113 -8.32 9.98 2.01
C VAL A 113 -7.24 9.12 2.68
N VAL A 114 -7.18 9.18 4.00
CA VAL A 114 -6.32 8.30 4.79
C VAL A 114 -7.07 7.01 5.10
N PHE A 115 -6.43 5.88 4.84
CA PHE A 115 -6.97 4.57 5.21
C PHE A 115 -5.92 3.75 5.94
N GLN A 116 -6.37 2.66 6.55
CA GLN A 116 -5.49 1.68 7.18
C GLN A 116 -5.47 0.41 6.35
N ASP A 117 -4.29 -0.21 6.24
CA ASP A 117 -4.24 -1.54 5.68
C ASP A 117 -4.74 -2.58 6.70
N LEU A 118 -4.62 -3.85 6.36
CA LEU A 118 -5.13 -4.96 7.17
C LEU A 118 -4.63 -4.91 8.62
N TYR A 119 -3.38 -4.48 8.81
CA TYR A 119 -2.72 -4.48 10.12
C TYR A 119 -2.71 -3.12 10.81
N GLY A 120 -3.19 -2.09 10.13
CA GLY A 120 -3.28 -0.74 10.71
C GLY A 120 -2.24 0.24 10.23
N ASN A 121 -1.38 -0.12 9.28
CA ASN A 121 -0.48 0.86 8.67
C ASN A 121 -1.29 1.91 7.92
N ARG A 122 -0.86 3.17 8.01
CA ARG A 122 -1.58 4.29 7.41
C ARG A 122 -1.10 4.58 6.01
N TRP A 123 -2.07 4.76 5.12
CA TRP A 123 -1.88 5.04 3.71
C TRP A 123 -2.68 6.25 3.31
N ASP A 124 -2.15 7.04 2.36
CA ASP A 124 -2.96 7.98 1.60
C ASP A 124 -3.38 7.34 0.29
N LEU A 125 -4.67 7.47 -0.04
CA LEU A 125 -5.15 7.26 -1.40
C LEU A 125 -5.33 8.64 -2.00
N LEU A 126 -4.62 8.94 -3.09
CA LEU A 126 -4.59 10.28 -3.68
C LEU A 126 -4.75 10.21 -5.19
N GLN A 127 -5.73 10.95 -5.70
CA GLN A 127 -5.79 11.25 -7.13
C GLN A 127 -5.33 12.69 -7.32
N PRO A 128 -4.17 12.91 -7.97
CA PRO A 128 -3.70 14.26 -8.23
C PRO A 128 -4.70 15.06 -9.07
N ALA A 129 -4.84 16.35 -8.77
CA ALA A 129 -5.74 17.23 -9.48
C ALA A 129 -5.35 17.37 -10.96
N VAL A 130 -4.05 17.36 -11.24
CA VAL A 130 -3.51 17.40 -12.59
C VAL A 130 -2.67 16.15 -12.77
N PRO A 131 -2.99 15.26 -13.74
CA PRO A 131 -2.19 14.08 -14.01
C PRO A 131 -0.76 14.48 -14.34
N ASP A 132 0.21 13.78 -13.71
CA ASP A 132 1.63 13.99 -14.00
C ASP A 132 2.09 12.83 -14.90
N PRO A 133 2.70 13.12 -16.06
CA PRO A 133 3.20 12.06 -16.94
C PRO A 133 4.36 11.28 -16.33
N ARG A 134 4.97 11.78 -15.26
CA ARG A 134 5.99 11.09 -14.48
C ARG A 134 5.36 10.51 -13.24
N PRO A 135 6.02 9.54 -12.56
CA PRO A 135 5.63 9.20 -11.20
C PRO A 135 5.65 10.49 -10.37
N ALA A 136 4.49 10.89 -9.86
CA ALA A 136 4.36 12.17 -9.19
C ALA A 136 5.13 12.18 -7.87
N ALA A 137 5.80 13.29 -7.59
CA ALA A 137 6.30 13.54 -6.24
C ALA A 137 5.09 13.83 -5.34
N PRO A 138 5.03 13.25 -4.12
CA PRO A 138 3.96 13.57 -3.21
C PRO A 138 3.98 15.05 -2.86
N ASP A 139 2.80 15.64 -2.75
CA ASP A 139 2.67 16.99 -2.22
C ASP A 139 2.92 16.91 -0.70
N GLU A 140 3.89 17.66 -0.22
CA GLU A 140 4.22 17.65 1.21
C GLU A 140 3.05 18.09 2.08
N SER A 141 2.14 18.88 1.56
CA SER A 141 0.94 19.28 2.29
C SER A 141 -0.03 18.13 2.52
N ALA A 142 0.14 17.01 1.83
CA ALA A 142 -0.67 15.81 2.05
C ALA A 142 -0.30 15.06 3.34
N GLN A 143 0.81 15.43 3.95
CA GLN A 143 1.21 14.83 5.23
C GLN A 143 0.34 15.40 6.38
#